data_8f0c7f08a53858d1b13397d0d03648e1
#
_entry.id   8f0c7f08a53858d1b13397d0d03648e1
#
_cell.length_a   1.000
_cell.length_b   1.000
_cell.length_c   1.000
_cell.angle_alpha   90.00
_cell.angle_beta   90.00
_cell.angle_gamma   90.00
#
_symmetry.space_group_name_H-M   'P 1'
#
loop_
_entity.id
_entity.type
_entity.pdbx_description
1 polymer ?
#
loop_
_entity_poly.entity_id
_entity_poly.type
_entity_poly.pdbx_seq_one_letter_code
_entity_poly.pdbx_strand_id
1 'polypeptide(L)'
;MRPISKGVEASVIEEKYYEPPLINVIKFACNSCPEKRVMITEGCQGCLEHPCVEVCPKKAVHMEGGRSHIDEDACIKCGKCLEACPYNAIIKQERPCSKACGMNAIGSDEYGRAEIDQDKCVSCGQCLVSCPFSAIVDKGQIFQTVMALKSETPVYAIVAPALQVSSRVWRIIRYGVHFRHLALQM
;
A
#
# COMPACT_ATOMS: atom_id res chain seq x y z
N MET A 1 11.28 1.83 22.14
CA MET A 1 11.12 2.69 20.94
C MET A 1 12.47 2.76 20.23
N ARG A 2 12.52 2.44 18.94
CA ARG A 2 13.74 2.67 18.15
C ARG A 2 13.73 4.13 17.67
N PRO A 3 14.85 4.87 17.71
CA PRO A 3 14.91 6.23 17.19
C PRO A 3 14.50 6.25 15.72
N ILE A 4 13.79 7.29 15.31
CA ILE A 4 13.39 7.51 13.90
C ILE A 4 14.62 7.61 12.99
N SER A 5 15.75 8.07 13.54
CA SER A 5 17.03 8.18 12.85
C SER A 5 17.72 6.85 12.55
N LYS A 6 17.25 5.72 13.12
CA LYS A 6 17.92 4.44 12.90
C LYS A 6 17.75 4.00 11.42
N GLY A 7 18.84 4.03 10.70
CA GLY A 7 18.91 3.74 9.27
C GLY A 7 19.15 4.97 8.38
N VAL A 8 19.01 6.19 8.92
CA VAL A 8 19.37 7.43 8.20
C VAL A 8 20.87 7.47 7.95
N GLU A 9 21.67 7.03 8.93
CA GLU A 9 23.12 6.93 8.80
C GLU A 9 23.56 6.07 7.61
N ALA A 10 22.81 4.99 7.32
CA ALA A 10 23.08 4.14 6.17
C ALA A 10 22.67 4.78 4.83
N SER A 11 21.84 5.82 4.83
CA SER A 11 21.40 6.50 3.60
C SER A 11 22.40 7.53 3.07
N VAL A 12 23.36 7.98 3.89
CA VAL A 12 24.43 8.91 3.50
C VAL A 12 25.71 8.22 3.00
N ILE A 13 25.73 6.88 2.95
CA ILE A 13 26.88 6.14 2.44
C ILE A 13 26.89 6.26 0.91
N GLU A 14 27.94 6.81 0.33
CA GLU A 14 28.10 7.04 -1.11
C GLU A 14 28.07 5.73 -1.92
N GLU A 15 28.61 4.66 -1.36
CA GLU A 15 28.73 3.34 -1.98
C GLU A 15 27.52 2.43 -1.76
N LYS A 16 26.40 2.97 -1.28
CA LYS A 16 25.22 2.17 -1.07
C LYS A 16 24.60 1.75 -2.39
N TYR A 17 24.82 0.52 -2.76
CA TYR A 17 24.20 -0.11 -3.91
C TYR A 17 22.71 -0.34 -3.69
N TYR A 18 22.01 -0.54 -4.80
CA TYR A 18 20.61 -0.92 -4.81
C TYR A 18 20.39 -2.21 -4.01
N GLU A 19 19.64 -2.12 -2.92
CA GLU A 19 19.15 -3.26 -2.16
C GLU A 19 17.63 -3.33 -2.29
N PRO A 20 17.08 -4.39 -2.90
CA PRO A 20 15.64 -4.60 -2.83
C PRO A 20 15.23 -4.80 -1.36
N PRO A 21 14.03 -4.40 -0.98
CA PRO A 21 12.96 -3.88 -1.83
C PRO A 21 13.04 -2.35 -1.98
N LEU A 22 12.52 -1.86 -3.11
CA LEU A 22 12.36 -0.41 -3.32
C LEU A 22 11.28 0.20 -2.43
N ILE A 23 10.30 -0.59 -2.03
CA ILE A 23 9.13 -0.15 -1.27
C ILE A 23 9.25 -0.62 0.17
N ASN A 24 9.02 0.29 1.11
CA ASN A 24 9.09 0.01 2.54
C ASN A 24 7.88 0.59 3.28
N VAL A 25 7.62 0.08 4.48
CA VAL A 25 6.55 0.56 5.37
C VAL A 25 7.14 1.31 6.54
N ILE A 26 6.73 2.57 6.71
CA ILE A 26 7.01 3.34 7.92
C ILE A 26 6.04 2.85 9.01
N LYS A 27 6.51 1.97 9.86
CA LYS A 27 5.69 1.28 10.86
C LYS A 27 4.94 2.24 11.81
N PHE A 28 5.51 3.40 12.12
CA PHE A 28 4.89 4.42 12.98
C PHE A 28 3.77 5.21 12.29
N ALA A 29 3.81 5.33 10.98
CA ALA A 29 2.76 5.98 10.19
C ALA A 29 1.65 5.02 9.78
N CYS A 30 1.85 3.71 9.95
CA CYS A 30 0.87 2.70 9.57
C CYS A 30 -0.28 2.66 10.58
N ASN A 31 -1.50 2.89 10.10
CA ASN A 31 -2.72 2.93 10.93
C ASN A 31 -3.31 1.54 11.22
N SER A 32 -2.58 0.45 11.02
CA SER A 32 -3.04 -0.93 11.27
C SER A 32 -4.44 -1.23 10.69
N CYS A 33 -4.67 -0.80 9.45
CA CYS A 33 -5.95 -1.02 8.79
C CYS A 33 -6.32 -2.51 8.79
N PRO A 34 -7.59 -2.88 9.04
CA PRO A 34 -8.01 -4.28 9.04
C PRO A 34 -7.80 -4.91 7.67
N GLU A 35 -7.32 -6.14 7.60
CA GLU A 35 -7.09 -6.84 6.33
C GLU A 35 -8.40 -7.06 5.58
N LYS A 36 -9.34 -7.70 6.24
CA LYS A 36 -10.72 -7.89 5.79
C LYS A 36 -11.63 -7.87 7.00
N ARG A 37 -12.62 -6.99 6.96
CA ARG A 37 -13.60 -6.87 8.02
C ARG A 37 -14.97 -6.61 7.41
N VAL A 38 -16.00 -7.26 7.94
CA VAL A 38 -17.39 -6.91 7.66
C VAL A 38 -17.93 -6.26 8.92
N MET A 39 -18.47 -5.08 8.81
CA MET A 39 -18.97 -4.33 9.95
C MET A 39 -20.32 -3.69 9.66
N ILE A 40 -21.10 -3.47 10.71
CA ILE A 40 -22.37 -2.77 10.65
C ILE A 40 -22.14 -1.32 11.05
N THR A 41 -22.62 -0.40 10.24
CA THR A 41 -22.52 1.04 10.46
C THR A 41 -23.69 1.55 11.28
N GLU A 42 -23.60 2.81 11.71
CA GLU A 42 -24.68 3.54 12.39
C GLU A 42 -25.98 3.64 11.54
N GLY A 43 -25.89 3.35 10.24
CA GLY A 43 -27.04 3.30 9.32
C GLY A 43 -27.98 2.12 9.54
N CYS A 44 -27.68 1.21 10.49
CA CYS A 44 -28.57 0.08 10.78
C CYS A 44 -29.88 0.56 11.40
N GLN A 45 -31.01 0.19 10.77
CA GLN A 45 -32.36 0.59 11.20
C GLN A 45 -33.03 -0.43 12.12
N GLY A 46 -32.38 -1.55 12.45
CA GLY A 46 -32.98 -2.59 13.30
C GLY A 46 -34.28 -3.16 12.74
N CYS A 47 -34.34 -3.39 11.41
CA CYS A 47 -35.53 -3.84 10.71
C CYS A 47 -36.10 -5.15 11.29
N LEU A 48 -37.44 -5.31 11.25
CA LEU A 48 -38.13 -6.45 11.91
C LEU A 48 -37.79 -7.82 11.29
N GLU A 49 -37.58 -7.88 9.98
CA GLU A 49 -37.28 -9.13 9.27
C GLU A 49 -35.86 -9.64 9.46
N HIS A 50 -34.95 -8.78 9.94
CA HIS A 50 -33.55 -9.10 10.18
C HIS A 50 -32.87 -9.90 9.04
N PRO A 51 -32.99 -9.53 7.76
CA PRO A 51 -32.52 -10.35 6.66
C PRO A 51 -31.02 -10.66 6.73
N CYS A 52 -30.23 -9.78 7.34
CA CYS A 52 -28.80 -10.01 7.54
C CYS A 52 -28.51 -11.14 8.55
N VAL A 53 -29.39 -11.37 9.54
CA VAL A 53 -29.32 -12.48 10.51
C VAL A 53 -29.70 -13.78 9.82
N GLU A 54 -30.83 -13.78 9.10
CA GLU A 54 -31.37 -14.96 8.41
C GLU A 54 -30.42 -15.52 7.34
N VAL A 55 -29.79 -14.64 6.57
CA VAL A 55 -28.89 -15.05 5.47
C VAL A 55 -27.52 -15.53 5.95
N CYS A 56 -27.18 -15.34 7.24
CA CYS A 56 -25.86 -15.66 7.75
C CYS A 56 -25.65 -17.17 7.96
N PRO A 57 -24.80 -17.85 7.15
CA PRO A 57 -24.62 -19.30 7.25
C PRO A 57 -23.92 -19.74 8.54
N LYS A 58 -23.21 -18.82 9.19
CA LYS A 58 -22.46 -19.06 10.44
C LYS A 58 -23.16 -18.49 11.66
N LYS A 59 -24.36 -17.88 11.49
CA LYS A 59 -25.11 -17.21 12.57
C LYS A 59 -24.24 -16.19 13.35
N ALA A 60 -23.25 -15.61 12.66
CA ALA A 60 -22.37 -14.60 13.21
C ALA A 60 -23.00 -13.22 13.35
N VAL A 61 -24.22 -13.03 12.80
CA VAL A 61 -24.98 -11.78 12.92
C VAL A 61 -26.09 -12.01 13.93
N HIS A 62 -26.19 -11.16 14.93
CA HIS A 62 -27.22 -11.20 15.96
C HIS A 62 -27.75 -9.80 16.26
N MET A 63 -28.90 -9.73 16.92
CA MET A 63 -29.51 -8.46 17.33
C MET A 63 -29.14 -8.15 18.77
N GLU A 64 -28.69 -6.94 19.01
CA GLU A 64 -28.40 -6.42 20.33
C GLU A 64 -28.77 -4.93 20.41
N GLY A 65 -29.48 -4.52 21.46
CA GLY A 65 -29.87 -3.12 21.62
C GLY A 65 -30.68 -2.51 20.44
N GLY A 66 -31.45 -3.34 19.71
CA GLY A 66 -32.24 -2.88 18.57
C GLY A 66 -31.45 -2.71 17.26
N ARG A 67 -30.17 -3.12 17.23
CA ARG A 67 -29.30 -3.10 16.05
C ARG A 67 -28.66 -4.44 15.82
N SER A 68 -28.27 -4.71 14.60
CA SER A 68 -27.50 -5.91 14.27
C SER A 68 -26.05 -5.73 14.67
N HIS A 69 -25.43 -6.79 15.18
CA HIS A 69 -24.00 -6.88 15.49
C HIS A 69 -23.40 -8.09 14.80
N ILE A 70 -22.11 -8.02 14.48
CA ILE A 70 -21.37 -9.11 13.84
C ILE A 70 -20.29 -9.59 14.81
N ASP A 71 -20.34 -10.87 15.14
CA ASP A 71 -19.25 -11.55 15.82
C ASP A 71 -18.10 -11.77 14.83
N GLU A 72 -17.00 -11.08 15.03
CA GLU A 72 -15.83 -11.10 14.12
C GLU A 72 -15.14 -12.46 14.09
N ASP A 73 -15.15 -13.20 15.20
CA ASP A 73 -14.50 -14.51 15.32
C ASP A 73 -15.30 -15.60 14.60
N ALA A 74 -16.63 -15.55 14.67
CA ALA A 74 -17.51 -16.45 13.95
C ALA A 74 -17.69 -16.10 12.47
N CYS A 75 -17.39 -14.84 12.07
CA CYS A 75 -17.66 -14.32 10.75
C CYS A 75 -16.63 -14.79 9.70
N ILE A 76 -17.10 -15.53 8.71
CA ILE A 76 -16.28 -15.99 7.57
C ILE A 76 -16.10 -14.94 6.46
N LYS A 77 -16.60 -13.72 6.65
CA LYS A 77 -16.46 -12.56 5.74
C LYS A 77 -17.00 -12.82 4.32
N CYS A 78 -18.03 -13.67 4.19
CA CYS A 78 -18.58 -14.06 2.89
C CYS A 78 -19.37 -12.95 2.18
N GLY A 79 -19.87 -11.94 2.92
CA GLY A 79 -20.56 -10.78 2.36
C GLY A 79 -22.06 -10.95 2.10
N LYS A 80 -22.68 -12.10 2.33
CA LYS A 80 -24.11 -12.31 2.08
C LYS A 80 -25.02 -11.33 2.82
N CYS A 81 -24.65 -10.95 4.05
CA CYS A 81 -25.37 -9.95 4.83
C CYS A 81 -25.32 -8.54 4.22
N LEU A 82 -24.25 -8.20 3.46
CA LEU A 82 -24.18 -6.93 2.72
C LEU A 82 -25.29 -6.87 1.68
N GLU A 83 -25.41 -7.93 0.87
CA GLU A 83 -26.37 -8.00 -0.23
C GLU A 83 -27.82 -8.05 0.29
N ALA A 84 -28.02 -8.67 1.45
CA ALA A 84 -29.34 -8.78 2.06
C ALA A 84 -29.81 -7.50 2.77
N CYS A 85 -28.93 -6.55 3.07
CA CYS A 85 -29.29 -5.34 3.80
C CYS A 85 -29.93 -4.28 2.90
N PRO A 86 -31.23 -3.97 3.03
CA PRO A 86 -31.90 -2.98 2.18
C PRO A 86 -31.44 -1.55 2.42
N TYR A 87 -30.79 -1.29 3.58
CA TYR A 87 -30.30 0.03 3.95
C TYR A 87 -28.81 0.24 3.65
N ASN A 88 -28.12 -0.76 3.07
CA ASN A 88 -26.67 -0.73 2.87
C ASN A 88 -25.87 -0.38 4.13
N ALA A 89 -26.41 -0.74 5.31
CA ALA A 89 -25.79 -0.46 6.59
C ALA A 89 -24.60 -1.39 6.92
N ILE A 90 -24.38 -2.42 6.12
CA ILE A 90 -23.27 -3.37 6.29
C ILE A 90 -22.23 -3.07 5.23
N ILE A 91 -20.99 -2.88 5.65
CA ILE A 91 -19.87 -2.58 4.77
C ILE A 91 -18.73 -3.58 4.93
N LYS A 92 -18.02 -3.80 3.84
CA LYS A 92 -16.79 -4.59 3.83
C LYS A 92 -15.60 -3.63 3.76
N GLN A 93 -14.77 -3.67 4.77
CA GLN A 93 -13.52 -2.93 4.79
C GLN A 93 -12.37 -3.86 4.40
N GLU A 94 -11.50 -3.36 3.57
CA GLU A 94 -10.27 -4.05 3.19
C GLU A 94 -9.12 -3.06 3.29
N ARG A 95 -7.95 -3.54 3.71
CA ARG A 95 -6.74 -2.73 3.77
C ARG A 95 -6.39 -2.20 2.38
N PRO A 96 -6.34 -0.88 2.16
CA PRO A 96 -6.17 -0.32 0.81
C PRO A 96 -4.89 -0.77 0.12
N CYS A 97 -3.76 -0.79 0.83
CA CYS A 97 -2.48 -1.22 0.27
C CYS A 97 -2.47 -2.71 -0.10
N SER A 98 -3.08 -3.58 0.72
CA SER A 98 -3.19 -5.02 0.43
C SER A 98 -4.14 -5.27 -0.75
N LYS A 99 -5.27 -4.55 -0.79
CA LYS A 99 -6.23 -4.63 -1.91
C LYS A 99 -5.60 -4.22 -3.25
N ALA A 100 -4.73 -3.22 -3.22
CA ALA A 100 -4.04 -2.73 -4.42
C ALA A 100 -2.86 -3.63 -4.87
N CYS A 101 -2.45 -4.57 -4.02
CA CYS A 101 -1.32 -5.43 -4.32
C CYS A 101 -1.73 -6.64 -5.15
N GLY A 102 -1.48 -6.61 -6.46
CA GLY A 102 -1.77 -7.73 -7.37
C GLY A 102 -0.96 -9.01 -7.08
N MET A 103 0.15 -8.89 -6.34
CA MET A 103 1.00 -10.01 -5.96
C MET A 103 0.68 -10.61 -4.60
N ASN A 104 -0.33 -10.08 -3.88
CA ASN A 104 -0.66 -10.46 -2.50
C ASN A 104 0.56 -10.47 -1.56
N ALA A 105 1.47 -9.52 -1.78
CA ALA A 105 2.73 -9.40 -1.03
C ALA A 105 2.59 -8.62 0.29
N ILE A 106 1.38 -8.17 0.67
CA ILE A 106 1.16 -7.35 1.86
C ILE A 106 0.30 -8.11 2.87
N GLY A 107 0.93 -8.48 3.97
CA GLY A 107 0.32 -9.09 5.14
C GLY A 107 0.25 -8.14 6.33
N SER A 108 0.12 -8.73 7.52
CA SER A 108 0.17 -8.03 8.81
C SER A 108 1.33 -8.53 9.66
N ASP A 109 1.96 -7.63 10.39
CA ASP A 109 2.87 -7.98 11.46
C ASP A 109 2.11 -8.33 12.76
N GLU A 110 2.85 -8.65 13.83
CA GLU A 110 2.30 -8.98 15.16
C GLU A 110 1.43 -7.86 15.79
N TYR A 111 1.59 -6.61 15.30
CA TYR A 111 0.81 -5.45 15.76
C TYR A 111 -0.32 -5.07 14.77
N GLY A 112 -0.62 -5.92 13.80
CA GLY A 112 -1.64 -5.66 12.78
C GLY A 112 -1.25 -4.61 11.75
N ARG A 113 0.02 -4.14 11.71
CA ARG A 113 0.51 -3.17 10.74
C ARG A 113 0.88 -3.86 9.44
N ALA A 114 0.86 -3.11 8.34
CA ALA A 114 1.28 -3.65 7.05
C ALA A 114 2.72 -4.14 7.08
N GLU A 115 2.94 -5.31 6.52
CA GLU A 115 4.25 -5.91 6.30
C GLU A 115 4.34 -6.41 4.86
N ILE A 116 5.46 -6.08 4.20
CA ILE A 116 5.68 -6.44 2.81
C ILE A 116 6.56 -7.68 2.75
N ASP A 117 6.03 -8.73 2.15
CA ASP A 117 6.78 -9.93 1.79
C ASP A 117 7.68 -9.59 0.59
N GLN A 118 8.98 -9.55 0.84
CA GLN A 118 9.96 -9.10 -0.13
C GLN A 118 10.16 -10.08 -1.28
N ASP A 119 9.95 -11.35 -1.03
CA ASP A 119 10.10 -12.41 -2.04
C ASP A 119 8.97 -12.35 -3.08
N LYS A 120 7.80 -11.82 -2.69
CA LYS A 120 6.66 -11.62 -3.57
C LYS A 120 6.58 -10.23 -4.17
N CYS A 121 7.25 -9.25 -3.56
CA CYS A 121 7.13 -7.86 -3.96
C CYS A 121 7.87 -7.56 -5.27
N VAL A 122 7.15 -7.11 -6.28
CA VAL A 122 7.71 -6.67 -7.58
C VAL A 122 7.96 -5.16 -7.67
N SER A 123 7.92 -4.47 -6.55
CA SER A 123 8.22 -3.03 -6.45
C SER A 123 7.41 -2.11 -7.39
N CYS A 124 6.17 -2.49 -7.73
CA CYS A 124 5.32 -1.74 -8.67
C CYS A 124 4.77 -0.41 -8.13
N GLY A 125 4.82 -0.16 -6.81
CA GLY A 125 4.40 1.08 -6.17
C GLY A 125 2.89 1.27 -5.96
N GLN A 126 2.02 0.33 -6.37
CA GLN A 126 0.56 0.48 -6.24
C GLN A 126 0.10 0.66 -4.78
N CYS A 127 0.76 -0.01 -3.85
CA CYS A 127 0.49 0.12 -2.43
C CYS A 127 0.84 1.51 -1.87
N LEU A 128 1.86 2.17 -2.42
CA LEU A 128 2.27 3.52 -2.05
C LEU A 128 1.16 4.52 -2.41
N VAL A 129 0.65 4.46 -3.64
CA VAL A 129 -0.42 5.34 -4.11
C VAL A 129 -1.73 5.11 -3.36
N SER A 130 -1.99 3.86 -2.95
CA SER A 130 -3.25 3.47 -2.31
C SER A 130 -3.28 3.69 -0.80
N CYS A 131 -2.14 4.04 -0.16
CA CYS A 131 -2.08 4.24 1.27
C CYS A 131 -2.56 5.65 1.66
N PRO A 132 -3.74 5.81 2.32
CA PRO A 132 -4.24 7.13 2.70
C PRO A 132 -3.45 7.79 3.84
N PHE A 133 -2.58 7.05 4.51
CA PHE A 133 -1.72 7.52 5.60
C PHE A 133 -0.29 7.81 5.15
N SER A 134 0.02 7.66 3.86
CA SER A 134 1.39 7.79 3.32
C SER A 134 2.44 6.97 4.10
N ALA A 135 2.00 5.86 4.70
CA ALA A 135 2.87 4.99 5.48
C ALA A 135 3.77 4.10 4.62
N ILE A 136 3.49 4.00 3.33
CA ILE A 136 4.31 3.24 2.39
C ILE A 136 5.08 4.23 1.54
N VAL A 137 6.38 4.02 1.47
CA VAL A 137 7.32 4.93 0.81
C VAL A 137 8.30 4.13 -0.05
N ASP A 138 8.84 4.79 -1.05
CA ASP A 138 9.97 4.28 -1.81
C ASP A 138 11.29 4.53 -1.08
N LYS A 139 12.27 3.71 -1.33
CA LYS A 139 13.66 3.95 -0.91
C LYS A 139 14.33 4.82 -1.98
N GLY A 140 14.21 6.12 -1.82
CA GLY A 140 14.87 7.06 -2.74
C GLY A 140 16.39 6.97 -2.67
N GLN A 141 17.05 7.02 -3.84
CA GLN A 141 18.51 6.99 -3.99
C GLN A 141 19.04 8.28 -4.60
N ILE A 142 18.35 9.39 -4.34
CA ILE A 142 18.70 10.71 -4.91
C ILE A 142 20.10 11.14 -4.48
N PHE A 143 20.45 10.94 -3.20
CA PHE A 143 21.77 11.32 -2.67
C PHE A 143 22.89 10.56 -3.39
N GLN A 144 22.78 9.23 -3.48
CA GLN A 144 23.76 8.39 -4.17
C GLN A 144 23.89 8.75 -5.64
N THR A 145 22.77 9.06 -6.30
CA THR A 145 22.78 9.52 -7.69
C THR A 145 23.49 10.86 -7.85
N VAL A 146 23.26 11.82 -6.95
CA VAL A 146 23.95 13.13 -6.96
C VAL A 146 25.44 12.94 -6.72
N MET A 147 25.84 12.09 -5.78
CA MET A 147 27.25 11.81 -5.50
C MET A 147 27.93 11.11 -6.67
N ALA A 148 27.27 10.13 -7.30
CA ALA A 148 27.77 9.49 -8.52
C ALA A 148 27.97 10.48 -9.68
N LEU A 149 27.01 11.42 -9.87
CA LEU A 149 27.13 12.46 -10.90
C LEU A 149 28.25 13.48 -10.62
N LYS A 150 28.63 13.68 -9.37
CA LYS A 150 29.76 14.54 -8.97
C LYS A 150 31.10 13.83 -9.03
N SER A 151 31.12 12.51 -9.01
CA SER A 151 32.35 11.72 -9.12
C SER A 151 32.84 11.71 -10.57
N GLU A 152 34.09 11.30 -10.79
CA GLU A 152 34.66 11.10 -12.12
C GLU A 152 34.20 9.79 -12.78
N THR A 153 33.41 8.98 -12.06
CA THR A 153 32.90 7.69 -12.57
C THR A 153 31.80 7.92 -13.61
N PRO A 154 31.86 7.24 -14.76
CA PRO A 154 30.81 7.39 -15.79
C PRO A 154 29.48 6.82 -15.28
N VAL A 155 28.44 7.64 -15.32
CA VAL A 155 27.08 7.25 -14.92
C VAL A 155 26.23 7.01 -16.15
N TYR A 156 25.63 5.82 -16.24
CA TYR A 156 24.75 5.43 -17.33
C TYR A 156 23.30 5.36 -16.85
N ALA A 157 22.39 5.95 -17.63
CA ALA A 157 20.96 5.89 -17.33
C ALA A 157 20.26 4.96 -18.32
N ILE A 158 19.52 3.98 -17.78
CA ILE A 158 18.60 3.14 -18.55
C ILE A 158 17.21 3.76 -18.44
N VAL A 159 16.65 4.16 -19.58
CA VAL A 159 15.35 4.87 -19.63
C VAL A 159 14.34 4.00 -20.36
N ALA A 160 13.19 3.76 -19.72
CA ALA A 160 12.11 3.00 -20.33
C ALA A 160 11.50 3.74 -21.54
N PRO A 161 11.17 3.04 -22.65
CA PRO A 161 10.60 3.65 -23.86
C PRO A 161 9.30 4.44 -23.61
N ALA A 162 8.54 4.06 -22.58
CA ALA A 162 7.31 4.77 -22.17
C ALA A 162 7.54 6.24 -21.80
N LEU A 163 8.75 6.62 -21.39
CA LEU A 163 9.11 8.02 -21.14
C LEU A 163 9.22 8.85 -22.41
N GLN A 164 9.42 8.23 -23.58
CA GLN A 164 9.45 8.94 -24.87
C GLN A 164 8.08 9.53 -25.25
N VAL A 165 6.99 8.91 -24.79
CA VAL A 165 5.62 9.34 -25.11
C VAL A 165 5.21 10.57 -24.30
N SER A 166 5.84 10.82 -23.15
CA SER A 166 5.57 11.97 -22.31
C SER A 166 6.41 13.19 -22.74
N SER A 167 5.91 13.96 -23.70
CA SER A 167 6.57 15.15 -24.25
C SER A 167 7.00 16.20 -23.21
N ARG A 168 6.43 16.16 -21.99
CA ARG A 168 6.82 17.04 -20.88
C ARG A 168 8.14 16.64 -20.22
N VAL A 169 8.40 15.33 -20.06
CA VAL A 169 9.65 14.82 -19.45
C VAL A 169 10.84 15.11 -20.35
N TRP A 170 10.71 14.93 -21.66
CA TRP A 170 11.75 15.28 -22.62
C TRP A 170 12.13 16.76 -22.61
N ARG A 171 11.19 17.66 -22.35
CA ARG A 171 11.46 19.08 -22.25
C ARG A 171 12.32 19.40 -21.02
N ILE A 172 12.08 18.71 -19.88
CA ILE A 172 12.88 18.87 -18.66
C ILE A 172 14.30 18.32 -18.85
N ILE A 173 14.44 17.16 -19.48
CA ILE A 173 15.75 16.55 -19.77
C ILE A 173 16.54 17.43 -20.75
N ARG A 174 15.87 18.05 -21.73
CA ARG A 174 16.52 18.89 -22.74
C ARG A 174 17.03 20.24 -22.22
N TYR A 175 16.44 20.79 -21.15
CA TYR A 175 16.80 22.10 -20.61
C TYR A 175 17.57 22.07 -19.29
N GLY A 176 17.65 20.95 -18.59
CA GLY A 176 18.17 20.89 -17.22
C GLY A 176 19.49 20.16 -17.01
N VAL A 177 19.93 19.33 -17.93
CA VAL A 177 21.15 18.52 -17.73
C VAL A 177 21.93 18.44 -19.04
N HIS A 178 23.12 19.03 -19.07
CA HIS A 178 24.10 18.73 -20.07
C HIS A 178 24.66 17.33 -19.82
N PHE A 179 23.97 16.30 -20.31
CA PHE A 179 24.53 14.96 -20.40
C PHE A 179 25.65 14.99 -21.50
N ARG A 180 26.87 15.17 -21.06
CA ARG A 180 28.02 14.87 -21.93
C ARG A 180 28.10 13.35 -22.01
N HIS A 181 27.68 12.78 -23.12
CA HIS A 181 27.65 11.36 -23.46
C HIS A 181 26.48 10.55 -22.91
N LEU A 182 25.33 10.69 -23.55
CA LEU A 182 24.30 9.63 -23.54
C LEU A 182 24.57 8.76 -24.79
N ALA A 183 25.15 7.60 -24.59
CA ALA A 183 25.13 6.55 -25.60
C ALA A 183 23.75 5.90 -25.60
N LEU A 184 22.87 6.37 -26.48
CA LEU A 184 21.64 5.65 -26.84
C LEU A 184 22.05 4.45 -27.70
N GLN A 185 22.13 3.27 -27.12
CA GLN A 185 22.06 2.03 -27.90
C GLN A 185 20.58 1.73 -28.16
N MET A 186 20.15 1.93 -29.40
CA MET A 186 18.90 1.38 -29.93
C MET A 186 19.04 -0.12 -30.22
#